data_d044877579382407f8bc2f00c65bf119
#
_entry.id   d044877579382407f8bc2f00c65bf119
#
_cell.length_a   1.000
_cell.length_b   1.000
_cell.length_c   1.000
_cell.angle_alpha   90.00
_cell.angle_beta   90.00
_cell.angle_gamma   90.00
#
_symmetry.space_group_name_H-M   'P 1'
#
loop_
_entity.id
_entity.type
_entity.pdbx_description
1 polymer ?
#
loop_
_entity_poly.entity_id
_entity_poly.type
_entity_poly.pdbx_seq_one_letter_code
_entity_poly.pdbx_strand_id
1 'polypeptide(L)'
;MSKDEAATPPASFDDFMKIDIRCGTVVEAAPFPEARKPAIKLVIDFGPEIGIRKSSAQITEQYSPDTLVGKKVMAVVNFPPRQIGPFMSEVLTLGVANERGEVVLVTPDSYAPDGSRLH
;
A
#
# COMPACT_ATOMS: atom_id res chain seq x y z
N MET A 1 20.10 -6.80 -2.43
CA MET A 1 19.97 -5.96 -1.23
C MET A 1 21.25 -5.17 -1.02
N SER A 2 21.16 -3.89 -0.76
CA SER A 2 22.33 -3.05 -0.55
C SER A 2 22.95 -3.31 0.83
N LYS A 3 24.21 -2.91 0.99
CA LYS A 3 24.87 -3.00 2.30
C LYS A 3 24.18 -2.13 3.34
N ASP A 4 23.63 -0.98 2.91
CA ASP A 4 22.93 -0.04 3.82
C ASP A 4 21.67 -0.67 4.39
N GLU A 5 20.94 -1.43 3.59
CA GLU A 5 19.74 -2.13 4.05
C GLU A 5 20.10 -3.21 5.08
N ALA A 6 21.23 -3.91 4.86
CA ALA A 6 21.69 -4.93 5.78
C ALA A 6 22.17 -4.36 7.12
N ALA A 7 22.48 -3.06 7.16
CA ALA A 7 23.03 -2.39 8.33
C ALA A 7 22.01 -1.59 9.11
N THR A 8 20.72 -1.86 8.95
CA THR A 8 19.65 -1.16 9.66
C THR A 8 19.81 -1.33 11.17
N PRO A 9 19.81 -0.23 11.95
CA PRO A 9 19.91 -0.30 13.40
C PRO A 9 18.72 -1.04 14.01
N PRO A 10 18.88 -1.66 15.18
CA PRO A 10 17.77 -2.30 15.88
C PRO A 10 16.64 -1.30 16.17
N ALA A 11 15.40 -1.77 16.07
CA ALA A 11 14.22 -1.03 16.46
C ALA A 11 13.53 -1.73 17.62
N SER A 12 12.72 -1.01 18.38
CA SER A 12 11.95 -1.56 19.48
C SER A 12 10.55 -1.96 19.01
N PHE A 13 9.87 -2.78 19.81
CA PHE A 13 8.46 -3.08 19.57
C PHE A 13 7.61 -1.80 19.58
N ASP A 14 7.93 -0.84 20.45
CA ASP A 14 7.24 0.45 20.50
C ASP A 14 7.38 1.21 19.19
N ASP A 15 8.54 1.14 18.54
CA ASP A 15 8.73 1.74 17.21
C ASP A 15 7.78 1.14 16.19
N PHE A 16 7.63 -0.19 16.20
CA PHE A 16 6.70 -0.89 15.32
C PHE A 16 5.26 -0.44 15.57
N MET A 17 4.88 -0.28 16.83
CA MET A 17 3.50 0.08 17.21
C MET A 17 3.13 1.52 16.84
N LYS A 18 4.10 2.38 16.52
CA LYS A 18 3.84 3.73 16.02
C LYS A 18 3.30 3.72 14.60
N ILE A 19 3.59 2.68 13.84
CA ILE A 19 3.14 2.56 12.45
C ILE A 19 1.87 1.72 12.45
N ASP A 20 0.79 2.28 11.95
CA ASP A 20 -0.50 1.59 11.89
C ASP A 20 -0.70 1.01 10.49
N ILE A 21 -0.51 -0.30 10.37
CA ILE A 21 -0.64 -1.02 9.09
C ILE A 21 -1.91 -1.87 9.15
N ARG A 22 -2.79 -1.67 8.17
CA ARG A 22 -4.08 -2.36 8.11
C ARG A 22 -4.27 -3.09 6.80
N CYS A 23 -5.04 -4.15 6.88
CA CYS A 23 -5.53 -4.89 5.72
C CYS A 23 -6.75 -4.17 5.15
N GLY A 24 -6.84 -4.10 3.83
CA GLY A 24 -8.01 -3.54 3.15
C GLY A 24 -8.25 -4.22 1.82
N THR A 25 -9.40 -3.93 1.23
CA THR A 25 -9.78 -4.48 -0.09
C THR A 25 -9.86 -3.36 -1.11
N VAL A 26 -9.20 -3.56 -2.25
CA VAL A 26 -9.30 -2.61 -3.37
C VAL A 26 -10.71 -2.67 -3.94
N VAL A 27 -11.43 -1.56 -3.91
CA VAL A 27 -12.80 -1.47 -4.43
C VAL A 27 -12.86 -0.74 -5.76
N GLU A 28 -11.87 0.12 -6.06
CA GLU A 28 -11.75 0.77 -7.35
C GLU A 28 -10.27 0.92 -7.69
N ALA A 29 -9.94 0.87 -8.98
CA ALA A 29 -8.60 1.11 -9.47
C ALA A 29 -8.69 1.80 -10.82
N ALA A 30 -7.80 2.76 -11.09
CA ALA A 30 -7.78 3.52 -12.33
C ALA A 30 -6.36 3.92 -12.70
N PRO A 31 -6.08 4.12 -14.00
CA PRO A 31 -4.79 4.66 -14.40
C PRO A 31 -4.56 6.05 -13.81
N PHE A 32 -3.29 6.42 -13.63
CA PHE A 32 -2.92 7.73 -13.11
C PHE A 32 -2.00 8.45 -14.11
N PRO A 33 -2.56 8.97 -15.22
CA PRO A 33 -1.73 9.58 -16.26
C PRO A 33 -1.02 10.86 -15.82
N GLU A 34 -1.54 11.57 -14.81
CA GLU A 34 -0.93 12.81 -14.31
C GLU A 34 0.29 12.57 -13.41
N ALA A 35 0.53 11.35 -12.97
CA ALA A 35 1.69 11.05 -12.12
C ALA A 35 2.98 11.08 -12.96
N ARG A 36 4.07 11.59 -12.36
CA ARG A 36 5.37 11.66 -13.04
C ARG A 36 5.92 10.27 -13.38
N LYS A 37 5.72 9.31 -12.48
CA LYS A 37 6.10 7.91 -12.69
C LYS A 37 4.84 7.10 -12.87
N PRO A 38 4.87 6.05 -13.72
CA PRO A 38 3.69 5.22 -13.92
C PRO A 38 3.14 4.70 -12.59
N ALA A 39 1.85 4.92 -12.38
CA ALA A 39 1.17 4.56 -11.15
C ALA A 39 -0.29 4.22 -11.41
N ILE A 40 -0.92 3.59 -10.43
CA ILE A 40 -2.35 3.27 -10.45
C ILE A 40 -2.99 3.93 -9.22
N LYS A 41 -4.12 4.60 -9.43
CA LYS A 41 -4.93 5.14 -8.34
C LYS A 41 -5.80 4.03 -7.78
N LEU A 42 -5.77 3.88 -6.46
CA LEU A 42 -6.56 2.87 -5.75
C LEU A 42 -7.54 3.53 -4.81
N VAL A 43 -8.72 2.94 -4.69
CA VAL A 43 -9.66 3.21 -3.61
C VAL A 43 -9.78 1.92 -2.81
N ILE A 44 -9.49 2.00 -1.52
CA ILE A 44 -9.36 0.82 -0.65
C ILE A 44 -10.32 0.95 0.53
N ASP A 45 -11.07 -0.12 0.79
CA ASP A 45 -11.97 -0.20 1.94
C ASP A 45 -11.24 -0.90 3.08
N PHE A 46 -10.99 -0.16 4.17
CA PHE A 46 -10.34 -0.67 5.39
C PHE A 46 -11.34 -0.98 6.49
N GLY A 47 -12.62 -1.14 6.15
CA GLY A 47 -13.64 -1.43 7.15
C GLY A 47 -14.19 -0.19 7.84
N PRO A 48 -15.18 -0.35 8.72
CA PRO A 48 -15.92 0.79 9.27
C PRO A 48 -15.10 1.69 10.19
N GLU A 49 -14.03 1.20 10.81
CA GLU A 49 -13.21 2.00 11.71
C GLU A 49 -12.32 2.99 10.95
N ILE A 50 -11.61 2.51 9.94
CA ILE A 50 -10.70 3.34 9.14
C ILE A 50 -11.43 3.96 7.96
N GLY A 51 -12.36 3.22 7.36
CA GLY A 51 -13.14 3.69 6.23
C GLY A 51 -12.43 3.52 4.90
N ILE A 52 -12.93 4.25 3.91
CA ILE A 52 -12.43 4.17 2.54
C ILE A 52 -11.34 5.21 2.35
N ARG A 53 -10.20 4.80 1.80
CA ARG A 53 -9.03 5.65 1.61
C ARG A 53 -8.47 5.50 0.19
N LYS A 54 -7.82 6.55 -0.28
CA LYS A 54 -7.20 6.60 -1.60
C LYS A 54 -5.69 6.38 -1.48
N SER A 55 -5.12 5.73 -2.49
CA SER A 55 -3.68 5.50 -2.56
C SER A 55 -3.21 5.57 -4.01
N SER A 56 -2.03 6.14 -4.23
CA SER A 56 -1.31 6.03 -5.50
C SER A 56 -0.21 5.00 -5.31
N ALA A 57 -0.12 4.02 -6.21
CA ALA A 57 0.86 2.96 -6.11
C ALA A 57 1.59 2.74 -7.43
N GLN A 58 2.92 2.68 -7.38
CA GLN A 58 3.76 2.47 -8.56
C GLN A 58 3.89 0.97 -8.83
N ILE A 59 2.80 0.35 -9.29
CA ILE A 59 2.68 -1.11 -9.43
C ILE A 59 2.28 -1.51 -10.85
N THR A 60 2.60 -0.70 -11.85
CA THR A 60 2.11 -0.90 -13.22
C THR A 60 2.77 -2.06 -13.96
N GLU A 61 3.90 -2.58 -13.50
CA GLU A 61 4.57 -3.71 -14.16
C GLU A 61 3.85 -5.04 -13.91
N GLN A 62 3.33 -5.23 -12.69
CA GLN A 62 2.73 -6.51 -12.29
C GLN A 62 1.20 -6.48 -12.31
N TYR A 63 0.60 -5.29 -12.35
CA TYR A 63 -0.85 -5.14 -12.18
C TYR A 63 -1.43 -4.18 -13.20
N SER A 64 -2.73 -4.35 -13.45
CA SER A 64 -3.56 -3.39 -14.19
C SER A 64 -4.78 -3.07 -13.34
N PRO A 65 -5.50 -1.97 -13.61
CA PRO A 65 -6.68 -1.63 -12.81
C PRO A 65 -7.69 -2.75 -12.68
N ASP A 66 -7.96 -3.47 -13.77
CA ASP A 66 -8.96 -4.54 -13.76
C ASP A 66 -8.54 -5.78 -12.97
N THR A 67 -7.23 -6.01 -12.78
CA THR A 67 -6.76 -7.14 -11.97
C THR A 67 -6.68 -6.82 -10.48
N LEU A 68 -6.81 -5.54 -10.11
CA LEU A 68 -6.63 -5.09 -8.73
C LEU A 68 -7.92 -5.08 -7.93
N VAL A 69 -9.07 -4.83 -8.55
CA VAL A 69 -10.35 -4.76 -7.84
C VAL A 69 -10.64 -6.11 -7.19
N GLY A 70 -10.92 -6.09 -5.89
CA GLY A 70 -11.17 -7.28 -5.09
C GLY A 70 -9.93 -7.83 -4.39
N LYS A 71 -8.73 -7.34 -4.71
CA LYS A 71 -7.51 -7.82 -4.03
C LYS A 71 -7.42 -7.25 -2.62
N LYS A 72 -6.93 -8.08 -1.70
CA LYS A 72 -6.53 -7.64 -0.37
C LYS A 72 -5.13 -7.04 -0.44
N VAL A 73 -4.93 -5.92 0.26
CA VAL A 73 -3.64 -5.23 0.35
C VAL A 73 -3.36 -4.89 1.81
N MET A 74 -2.10 -4.56 2.09
CA MET A 74 -1.68 -4.02 3.37
C MET A 74 -1.21 -2.59 3.14
N ALA A 75 -1.58 -1.67 4.01
CA ALA A 75 -1.20 -0.27 3.86
C ALA A 75 -0.98 0.40 5.20
N VAL A 76 -0.06 1.38 5.24
CA VAL A 76 0.13 2.26 6.39
C VAL A 76 -0.97 3.31 6.33
N VAL A 77 -1.78 3.40 7.39
CA VAL A 77 -2.96 4.28 7.40
C VAL A 77 -2.76 5.54 8.25
N ASN A 78 -1.64 5.67 8.95
CA ASN A 78 -1.40 6.82 9.84
C ASN A 78 -0.23 7.70 9.41
N PHE A 79 0.17 7.66 8.13
CA PHE A 79 1.07 8.66 7.58
C PHE A 79 0.27 9.89 7.12
N PRO A 80 0.89 11.09 7.13
CA PRO A 80 0.23 12.25 6.54
C PRO A 80 -0.08 12.01 5.06
N PRO A 81 -1.23 12.50 4.56
CA PRO A 81 -1.54 12.38 3.13
C PRO A 81 -0.50 13.07 2.27
N ARG A 82 -0.29 12.53 1.07
CA ARG A 82 0.69 13.05 0.11
C ARG A 82 -0.01 13.51 -1.15
N GLN A 83 0.22 14.77 -1.53
CA GLN A 83 -0.31 15.33 -2.77
C GLN A 83 0.54 14.87 -3.95
N ILE A 84 -0.11 14.26 -4.96
CA ILE A 84 0.53 13.82 -6.20
C ILE A 84 -0.30 14.40 -7.35
N GLY A 85 0.18 15.51 -7.94
CA GLY A 85 -0.63 16.23 -8.92
C GLY A 85 -1.99 16.60 -8.34
N PRO A 86 -3.09 16.28 -9.01
CA PRO A 86 -4.44 16.58 -8.51
C PRO A 86 -4.96 15.56 -7.49
N PHE A 87 -4.18 14.53 -7.16
CA PHE A 87 -4.62 13.39 -6.36
C PHE A 87 -3.98 13.40 -4.97
N MET A 88 -4.79 13.18 -3.94
CA MET A 88 -4.31 13.06 -2.57
C MET A 88 -4.19 11.57 -2.21
N SER A 89 -2.95 11.09 -2.05
CA SER A 89 -2.70 9.72 -1.57
C SER A 89 -2.74 9.72 -0.06
N GLU A 90 -3.72 9.03 0.51
CA GLU A 90 -4.02 9.08 1.95
C GLU A 90 -3.32 7.98 2.73
N VAL A 91 -2.97 6.87 2.08
CA VAL A 91 -2.33 5.74 2.72
C VAL A 91 -1.16 5.27 1.87
N LEU A 92 -0.21 4.53 2.47
CA LEU A 92 0.92 3.94 1.76
C LEU A 92 0.64 2.45 1.56
N THR A 93 0.28 2.07 0.34
CA THR A 93 0.10 0.67 -0.02
C THR A 93 1.47 -0.02 -0.08
N LEU A 94 1.60 -1.15 0.60
CA LEU A 94 2.88 -1.81 0.80
C LEU A 94 3.17 -2.85 -0.29
N GLY A 95 4.44 -2.95 -0.66
CA GLY A 95 4.92 -3.94 -1.61
C GLY A 95 6.38 -4.27 -1.38
N VAL A 96 6.82 -5.31 -2.07
CA VAL A 96 8.22 -5.73 -2.08
C VAL A 96 8.67 -5.80 -3.53
N ALA A 97 9.97 -5.60 -3.78
CA ALA A 97 10.51 -5.69 -5.13
C ALA A 97 10.84 -7.15 -5.46
N ASN A 98 10.49 -7.59 -6.66
CA ASN A 98 10.96 -8.87 -7.17
C ASN A 98 12.39 -8.72 -7.71
N GLU A 99 12.92 -9.77 -8.32
CA GLU A 99 14.30 -9.77 -8.82
C GLU A 99 14.56 -8.78 -9.95
N ARG A 100 13.50 -8.29 -10.63
CA ARG A 100 13.60 -7.26 -11.66
C ARG A 100 13.32 -5.86 -11.12
N GLY A 101 13.13 -5.71 -9.82
CA GLY A 101 12.80 -4.44 -9.21
C GLY A 101 11.34 -4.02 -9.35
N GLU A 102 10.49 -4.90 -9.85
CA GLU A 102 9.05 -4.63 -10.00
C GLU A 102 8.33 -4.84 -8.69
N VAL A 103 7.39 -3.97 -8.37
CA VAL A 103 6.70 -4.01 -7.08
C VAL A 103 5.61 -5.08 -7.08
N VAL A 104 5.69 -5.96 -6.07
CA VAL A 104 4.70 -7.00 -5.80
C VAL A 104 4.01 -6.64 -4.49
N LEU A 105 2.69 -6.65 -4.47
CA LEU A 105 1.90 -6.25 -3.30
C LEU A 105 2.05 -7.22 -2.15
N VAL A 106 2.04 -6.67 -0.93
CA VAL A 106 1.96 -7.46 0.30
C VAL A 106 0.47 -7.74 0.57
N THR A 107 0.13 -8.99 0.80
CA THR A 107 -1.25 -9.40 1.05
C THR A 107 -1.29 -10.47 2.13
N PRO A 108 -2.38 -10.55 2.93
CA PRO A 108 -2.53 -11.68 3.85
C PRO A 108 -2.61 -12.99 3.08
N ASP A 109 -2.01 -14.03 3.65
CA ASP A 109 -1.98 -15.37 3.03
C ASP A 109 -3.38 -16.00 2.92
N SER A 110 -4.24 -15.70 3.88
CA SER A 110 -5.63 -16.16 3.86
C SER A 110 -6.54 -15.01 4.31
N TYR A 111 -7.84 -15.26 4.35
CA TYR A 111 -8.81 -14.21 4.66
C TYR A 111 -8.54 -13.55 6.01
N ALA A 112 -8.53 -12.23 6.01
CA ALA A 112 -8.57 -11.39 7.20
C ALA A 112 -9.57 -10.27 6.93
N PRO A 113 -10.41 -9.87 7.90
CA PRO A 113 -11.38 -8.80 7.68
C PRO A 113 -10.70 -7.47 7.37
N ASP A 114 -11.38 -6.61 6.60
CA ASP A 114 -10.90 -5.26 6.34
C ASP A 114 -10.72 -4.51 7.66
N GLY A 115 -9.59 -3.84 7.80
CA GLY A 115 -9.25 -3.11 9.02
C GLY A 115 -8.41 -3.91 10.01
N SER A 116 -8.15 -5.18 9.75
CA SER A 116 -7.27 -5.98 10.61
C SER A 116 -5.88 -5.36 10.64
N ARG A 117 -5.36 -5.16 11.85
CA ARG A 117 -4.05 -4.50 12.03
C ARG A 117 -2.92 -5.52 12.02
N LEU A 118 -1.84 -5.15 11.37
CA LEU A 118 -0.59 -5.93 11.40
C LEU A 118 -0.03 -5.93 12.82
N HIS A 119 0.39 -7.09 13.25
CA HIS A 119 0.99 -7.22 14.58
C HIS A 119 2.06 -8.30 14.60
#